data_a77b9e156c836b9378413063a764922b
#
_entry.id   a77b9e156c836b9378413063a764922b
#
_cell.length_a   1.000
_cell.length_b   1.000
_cell.length_c   1.000
_cell.angle_alpha   90.00
_cell.angle_beta   90.00
_cell.angle_gamma   90.00
#
_symmetry.space_group_name_H-M   'P 1'
#
loop_
_entity.id
_entity.type
_entity.pdbx_description
1 polymer ?
#
loop_
_entity_poly.entity_id
_entity_poly.type
_entity_poly.pdbx_seq_one_letter_code
_entity_poly.pdbx_strand_id
1 'polypeptide(L)'
;TFMSPERLCIYEFRERLQNMENLHVYFSYGVIDEVHCVSEWGQDFRFSYLHLGRNLYNYVKAKNGTISLFGLTAIASFDVLSDVERELSGNNSFTLDPDTIVRYENSNRLELQYKVEKIEVEYKKDQFYDKEGRLSNYPSAVNIGDVWSTNEQKAKFLSTYIYRIPDYIRQLQTKDSIDRILERFHEREDLEEVDGQHLLVDMPDDFYSQKSDYEQAGIIFCPHVNSSGISVSVNSKNLSEICEVGTFSGSAQDGVTQGNDSMENMKRFRENKLPIMVATKAFGMGIDKPNVRFTVNMNYSSSLESYVQEAGRAGRDRKMALSVILLSDYNLARINPKYPNWSFPLDIIKGRWFKEEDLHHILEDFGISIEPRYIDYCTPLSDIVKLKCNTDNVVVKEDGTEIKQTWRCSDKCSKYKNCQLRH
;
A
#
# COMPACT_ATOMS: atom_id res chain seq x y z
N THR A 1 -24.28 17.81 3.98
CA THR A 1 -24.61 16.42 4.34
C THR A 1 -23.44 15.55 3.97
N PHE A 2 -22.94 14.75 4.91
CA PHE A 2 -21.92 13.73 4.64
C PHE A 2 -22.61 12.40 4.43
N MET A 3 -22.16 11.64 3.42
CA MET A 3 -22.71 10.32 3.14
C MET A 3 -21.60 9.38 2.61
N SER A 4 -21.71 8.10 2.88
CA SER A 4 -20.88 7.10 2.23
C SER A 4 -21.46 6.71 0.87
N PRO A 5 -20.62 6.30 -0.11
CA PRO A 5 -21.08 5.86 -1.42
C PRO A 5 -22.10 4.72 -1.39
N GLU A 6 -22.02 3.85 -0.39
CA GLU A 6 -22.94 2.72 -0.19
C GLU A 6 -24.38 3.17 0.02
N ARG A 7 -24.60 4.35 0.62
CA ARG A 7 -25.96 4.89 0.80
C ARG A 7 -26.64 5.16 -0.52
N LEU A 8 -25.88 5.54 -1.56
CA LEU A 8 -26.43 5.74 -2.90
C LEU A 8 -26.82 4.42 -3.59
N CYS A 9 -26.45 3.27 -3.05
CA CYS A 9 -26.90 1.96 -3.52
C CYS A 9 -28.25 1.54 -2.90
N ILE A 10 -28.72 2.22 -1.85
CA ILE A 10 -29.99 1.92 -1.15
C ILE A 10 -31.13 2.63 -1.90
N TYR A 11 -32.13 1.84 -2.33
CA TYR A 11 -33.26 2.35 -3.12
C TYR A 11 -34.03 3.45 -2.40
N GLU A 12 -34.40 3.23 -1.15
CA GLU A 12 -35.20 4.17 -0.35
C GLU A 12 -34.42 5.48 -0.09
N PHE A 13 -33.10 5.41 -0.01
CA PHE A 13 -32.29 6.61 0.15
C PHE A 13 -32.25 7.44 -1.14
N ARG A 14 -32.11 6.79 -2.30
CA ARG A 14 -32.18 7.45 -3.61
C ARG A 14 -33.52 8.09 -3.85
N GLU A 15 -34.60 7.40 -3.54
CA GLU A 15 -35.98 7.94 -3.65
C GLU A 15 -36.14 9.16 -2.76
N ARG A 16 -35.64 9.14 -1.54
CA ARG A 16 -35.68 10.32 -0.65
C ARG A 16 -34.89 11.51 -1.22
N LEU A 17 -33.72 11.28 -1.78
CA LEU A 17 -32.93 12.33 -2.42
C LEU A 17 -33.67 12.97 -3.59
N GLN A 18 -34.33 12.18 -4.45
CA GLN A 18 -35.15 12.69 -5.55
C GLN A 18 -36.35 13.46 -5.03
N ASN A 19 -37.03 12.99 -3.99
CA ASN A 19 -38.19 13.64 -3.41
C ASN A 19 -37.87 14.94 -2.68
N MET A 20 -36.61 15.24 -2.36
CA MET A 20 -36.21 16.53 -1.77
C MET A 20 -36.53 17.70 -2.71
N GLU A 21 -36.51 17.49 -4.03
CA GLU A 21 -36.92 18.49 -5.01
C GLU A 21 -38.38 18.93 -4.79
N ASN A 22 -39.28 18.02 -4.46
CA ASN A 22 -40.71 18.31 -4.16
C ASN A 22 -40.84 19.18 -2.89
N LEU A 23 -39.84 19.17 -2.03
CA LEU A 23 -39.76 20.01 -0.83
C LEU A 23 -38.97 21.30 -1.06
N HIS A 24 -38.64 21.61 -2.32
CA HIS A 24 -37.79 22.74 -2.70
C HIS A 24 -36.39 22.74 -2.05
N VAL A 25 -35.87 21.54 -1.71
CA VAL A 25 -34.52 21.36 -1.19
C VAL A 25 -33.64 20.91 -2.34
N TYR A 26 -32.59 21.69 -2.63
CA TYR A 26 -31.64 21.46 -3.71
C TYR A 26 -30.22 21.41 -3.17
N PHE A 27 -29.36 20.70 -3.89
CA PHE A 27 -27.92 20.59 -3.59
C PHE A 27 -27.15 21.53 -4.53
N SER A 28 -26.18 22.23 -4.02
CA SER A 28 -25.34 23.12 -4.84
C SER A 28 -24.17 22.35 -5.46
N TYR A 29 -23.53 21.49 -4.67
CA TYR A 29 -22.33 20.76 -5.07
C TYR A 29 -22.35 19.35 -4.51
N GLY A 30 -21.71 18.42 -5.26
CA GLY A 30 -21.29 17.11 -4.76
C GLY A 30 -19.77 17.09 -4.67
N VAL A 31 -19.23 16.93 -3.46
CA VAL A 31 -17.79 16.82 -3.24
C VAL A 31 -17.45 15.37 -2.92
N ILE A 32 -16.57 14.79 -3.71
CA ILE A 32 -16.08 13.43 -3.54
C ILE A 32 -14.66 13.54 -2.98
N ASP A 33 -14.54 13.29 -1.68
CA ASP A 33 -13.25 13.23 -1.02
C ASP A 33 -12.58 11.88 -1.30
N GLU A 34 -11.25 11.87 -1.39
CA GLU A 34 -10.45 10.70 -1.77
C GLU A 34 -10.97 10.04 -3.06
N VAL A 35 -11.23 10.86 -4.08
CA VAL A 35 -11.84 10.41 -5.34
C VAL A 35 -11.04 9.31 -6.06
N HIS A 36 -9.73 9.17 -5.77
CA HIS A 36 -8.89 8.07 -6.27
C HIS A 36 -9.42 6.68 -5.86
N CYS A 37 -10.22 6.59 -4.79
CA CYS A 37 -10.86 5.35 -4.37
C CYS A 37 -11.81 4.76 -5.43
N VAL A 38 -12.25 5.55 -6.40
CA VAL A 38 -13.00 5.07 -7.58
C VAL A 38 -12.18 4.02 -8.34
N SER A 39 -10.89 4.27 -8.53
CA SER A 39 -10.00 3.34 -9.22
C SER A 39 -9.54 2.18 -8.34
N GLU A 40 -9.11 2.49 -7.10
CA GLU A 40 -8.49 1.48 -6.23
C GLU A 40 -9.50 0.50 -5.61
N TRP A 41 -10.68 0.99 -5.20
CA TRP A 41 -11.63 0.19 -4.41
C TRP A 41 -12.85 -0.29 -5.21
N GLY A 42 -13.15 0.40 -6.29
CA GLY A 42 -14.35 0.09 -7.07
C GLY A 42 -14.32 -1.30 -7.70
N GLN A 43 -13.15 -1.79 -8.06
CA GLN A 43 -12.98 -3.09 -8.71
C GLN A 43 -12.84 -4.25 -7.72
N ASP A 44 -12.29 -3.99 -6.50
CA ASP A 44 -11.92 -5.07 -5.59
C ASP A 44 -12.98 -5.38 -4.53
N PHE A 45 -13.57 -4.38 -3.85
CA PHE A 45 -14.51 -4.66 -2.75
C PHE A 45 -15.57 -3.60 -2.47
N ARG A 46 -15.53 -2.43 -3.12
CA ARG A 46 -16.49 -1.34 -2.91
C ARG A 46 -17.12 -0.88 -4.23
N PHE A 47 -17.93 -1.73 -4.83
CA PHE A 47 -18.65 -1.47 -6.09
C PHE A 47 -19.49 -0.18 -6.09
N SER A 48 -19.81 0.35 -4.91
CA SER A 48 -20.52 1.62 -4.77
C SER A 48 -19.76 2.81 -5.33
N TYR A 49 -18.42 2.74 -5.40
CA TYR A 49 -17.58 3.78 -5.99
C TYR A 49 -17.63 3.78 -7.52
N LEU A 50 -17.80 2.62 -8.18
CA LEU A 50 -17.80 2.52 -9.65
C LEU A 50 -18.92 3.31 -10.35
N HIS A 51 -19.93 3.72 -9.58
CA HIS A 51 -21.11 4.42 -10.14
C HIS A 51 -21.44 5.68 -9.36
N LEU A 52 -20.48 6.19 -8.60
CA LEU A 52 -20.71 7.29 -7.68
C LEU A 52 -21.11 8.57 -8.42
N GLY A 53 -20.36 8.95 -9.43
CA GLY A 53 -20.67 10.14 -10.24
C GLY A 53 -22.04 10.02 -10.94
N ARG A 54 -22.28 8.90 -11.61
CA ARG A 54 -23.56 8.61 -12.25
C ARG A 54 -24.73 8.66 -11.27
N ASN A 55 -24.56 8.08 -10.08
CA ASN A 55 -25.61 8.08 -9.06
C ASN A 55 -25.88 9.48 -8.53
N LEU A 56 -24.84 10.29 -8.34
CA LEU A 56 -25.01 11.69 -7.94
C LEU A 56 -25.76 12.48 -9.00
N TYR A 57 -25.41 12.38 -10.27
CA TYR A 57 -26.13 13.04 -11.36
C TYR A 57 -27.61 12.61 -11.47
N ASN A 58 -27.87 11.34 -11.25
CA ASN A 58 -29.26 10.81 -11.41
C ASN A 58 -30.17 11.16 -10.22
N TYR A 59 -29.63 11.11 -8.99
CA TYR A 59 -30.47 11.15 -7.79
C TYR A 59 -30.36 12.44 -6.98
N VAL A 60 -29.35 13.26 -7.22
CA VAL A 60 -29.15 14.52 -6.49
C VAL A 60 -29.48 15.67 -7.42
N LYS A 61 -30.41 16.54 -7.00
CA LYS A 61 -30.93 17.61 -7.83
C LYS A 61 -30.40 18.97 -7.43
N ALA A 62 -29.95 19.74 -8.42
CA ALA A 62 -29.62 21.15 -8.29
C ALA A 62 -30.80 22.01 -8.73
N LYS A 63 -30.84 23.26 -8.26
CA LYS A 63 -31.97 24.19 -8.56
C LYS A 63 -32.11 24.48 -10.05
N ASN A 64 -31.00 24.53 -10.78
CA ASN A 64 -30.96 24.96 -12.19
C ASN A 64 -30.31 23.91 -13.09
N GLY A 65 -30.61 22.64 -12.92
CA GLY A 65 -30.09 21.58 -13.77
C GLY A 65 -29.34 20.47 -13.02
N THR A 66 -28.18 20.05 -13.52
CA THR A 66 -27.38 19.03 -12.92
C THR A 66 -26.50 19.58 -11.80
N ILE A 67 -26.20 18.72 -10.80
CA ILE A 67 -25.26 19.05 -9.72
C ILE A 67 -23.85 19.18 -10.27
N SER A 68 -23.09 20.15 -9.77
CA SER A 68 -21.65 20.22 -10.04
C SER A 68 -20.89 19.29 -9.11
N LEU A 69 -20.03 18.43 -9.68
CA LEU A 69 -19.20 17.49 -8.91
C LEU A 69 -17.77 17.99 -8.82
N PHE A 70 -17.17 17.81 -7.65
CA PHE A 70 -15.76 18.08 -7.38
C PHE A 70 -15.13 16.80 -6.82
N GLY A 71 -14.03 16.38 -7.42
CA GLY A 71 -13.20 15.30 -6.90
C GLY A 71 -11.96 15.88 -6.21
N LEU A 72 -11.70 15.45 -4.99
CA LEU A 72 -10.50 15.82 -4.24
C LEU A 72 -9.64 14.58 -4.00
N THR A 73 -8.36 14.69 -4.29
CA THR A 73 -7.38 13.65 -3.95
C THR A 73 -6.00 14.25 -3.79
N ALA A 74 -5.23 13.71 -2.86
CA ALA A 74 -3.83 14.08 -2.69
C ALA A 74 -2.92 13.35 -3.68
N ILE A 75 -3.37 12.25 -4.28
CA ILE A 75 -2.56 11.35 -5.11
C ILE A 75 -3.41 10.83 -6.26
N ALA A 76 -2.96 11.09 -7.48
CA ALA A 76 -3.55 10.50 -8.68
C ALA A 76 -2.46 10.17 -9.70
N SER A 77 -2.28 8.89 -10.01
CA SER A 77 -1.54 8.49 -11.19
C SER A 77 -2.37 8.77 -12.45
N PHE A 78 -1.78 8.67 -13.62
CA PHE A 78 -2.51 8.88 -14.88
C PHE A 78 -3.71 7.93 -15.04
N ASP A 79 -3.55 6.68 -14.61
CA ASP A 79 -4.62 5.68 -14.69
C ASP A 79 -5.78 6.01 -13.74
N VAL A 80 -5.44 6.41 -12.51
CA VAL A 80 -6.41 6.87 -11.51
C VAL A 80 -7.14 8.12 -12.01
N LEU A 81 -6.42 9.06 -12.60
CA LEU A 81 -7.03 10.28 -13.13
C LEU A 81 -8.05 9.96 -14.23
N SER A 82 -7.73 9.04 -15.14
CA SER A 82 -8.65 8.62 -16.21
C SER A 82 -9.95 8.02 -15.65
N ASP A 83 -9.85 7.23 -14.58
CA ASP A 83 -11.02 6.67 -13.91
C ASP A 83 -11.85 7.76 -13.20
N VAL A 84 -11.17 8.72 -12.58
CA VAL A 84 -11.81 9.88 -11.95
C VAL A 84 -12.52 10.75 -12.99
N GLU A 85 -11.89 11.05 -14.11
CA GLU A 85 -12.47 11.81 -15.20
C GLU A 85 -13.73 11.12 -15.72
N ARG A 86 -13.69 9.80 -15.91
CA ARG A 86 -14.85 9.01 -16.32
C ARG A 86 -16.00 9.15 -15.33
N GLU A 87 -15.76 9.03 -14.04
CA GLU A 87 -16.81 9.13 -13.02
C GLU A 87 -17.39 10.57 -12.92
N LEU A 88 -16.53 11.58 -12.90
CA LEU A 88 -16.94 12.98 -12.81
C LEU A 88 -17.65 13.46 -14.08
N SER A 89 -17.37 12.86 -15.24
CA SER A 89 -18.06 13.15 -16.51
C SER A 89 -19.35 12.34 -16.71
N GLY A 90 -19.87 11.69 -15.66
CA GLY A 90 -21.08 10.88 -15.77
C GLY A 90 -20.92 9.69 -16.72
N ASN A 91 -19.80 8.98 -16.63
CA ASN A 91 -19.41 7.88 -17.50
C ASN A 91 -19.23 8.33 -18.97
N ASN A 92 -18.44 9.38 -19.17
CA ASN A 92 -18.15 10.00 -20.47
C ASN A 92 -19.40 10.58 -21.18
N SER A 93 -20.40 10.98 -20.40
CA SER A 93 -21.59 11.64 -20.95
C SER A 93 -21.27 13.04 -21.49
N PHE A 94 -20.19 13.65 -20.99
CA PHE A 94 -19.63 14.92 -21.48
C PHE A 94 -18.12 14.91 -21.26
N THR A 95 -17.40 15.81 -21.91
CA THR A 95 -15.95 15.96 -21.75
C THR A 95 -15.67 16.97 -20.64
N LEU A 96 -14.77 16.62 -19.72
CA LEU A 96 -14.26 17.59 -18.75
C LEU A 96 -13.33 18.57 -19.46
N ASP A 97 -13.44 19.83 -19.10
CA ASP A 97 -12.50 20.84 -19.55
C ASP A 97 -11.14 20.61 -18.83
N PRO A 98 -10.03 20.46 -19.55
CA PRO A 98 -8.72 20.30 -18.93
C PRO A 98 -8.36 21.38 -17.92
N ASP A 99 -8.86 22.59 -18.09
CA ASP A 99 -8.62 23.72 -17.17
C ASP A 99 -9.37 23.55 -15.83
N THR A 100 -10.29 22.60 -15.74
CA THR A 100 -10.97 22.26 -14.48
C THR A 100 -10.14 21.32 -13.60
N ILE A 101 -9.06 20.76 -14.13
CA ILE A 101 -8.15 19.88 -13.40
C ILE A 101 -7.03 20.70 -12.76
N VAL A 102 -7.23 21.07 -11.50
CA VAL A 102 -6.20 21.79 -10.74
C VAL A 102 -5.18 20.79 -10.21
N ARG A 103 -3.94 20.93 -10.64
CA ARG A 103 -2.80 20.13 -10.18
C ARG A 103 -1.82 21.03 -9.49
N TYR A 104 -1.34 20.60 -8.33
CA TYR A 104 -0.16 21.21 -7.74
C TYR A 104 1.06 20.49 -8.28
N GLU A 105 1.93 21.21 -8.98
CA GLU A 105 3.15 20.65 -9.59
C GLU A 105 4.11 20.10 -8.55
N ASN A 106 4.05 20.60 -7.32
CA ASN A 106 4.91 20.18 -6.24
C ASN A 106 4.13 19.87 -4.95
N SER A 107 3.82 18.59 -4.76
CA SER A 107 3.27 18.06 -3.51
C SER A 107 4.37 17.42 -2.61
N ASN A 108 5.64 17.64 -2.94
CA ASN A 108 6.74 17.07 -2.18
C ASN A 108 6.82 17.67 -0.78
N ARG A 109 6.93 16.80 0.20
CA ARG A 109 7.01 17.13 1.60
C ARG A 109 8.47 17.10 2.04
N LEU A 110 9.06 18.28 2.28
CA LEU A 110 10.46 18.44 2.70
C LEU A 110 10.77 17.75 4.01
N GLU A 111 9.80 17.81 4.92
CA GLU A 111 9.91 17.22 6.25
C GLU A 111 9.86 15.69 6.24
N LEU A 112 9.32 15.07 5.19
CA LEU A 112 9.14 13.62 5.13
C LEU A 112 10.23 12.97 4.30
N GLN A 113 11.14 12.28 4.95
CA GLN A 113 12.21 11.56 4.32
C GLN A 113 11.89 10.08 4.21
N TYR A 114 12.38 9.43 3.15
CA TYR A 114 12.10 8.03 2.85
C TYR A 114 13.37 7.19 2.95
N LYS A 115 13.25 6.02 3.56
CA LYS A 115 14.34 5.05 3.67
C LYS A 115 13.85 3.65 3.32
N VAL A 116 14.57 2.97 2.45
CA VAL A 116 14.41 1.53 2.25
C VAL A 116 15.50 0.83 3.04
N GLU A 117 15.09 0.05 4.04
CA GLU A 117 16.00 -0.75 4.85
C GLU A 117 15.99 -2.18 4.34
N LYS A 118 17.13 -2.57 3.74
CA LYS A 118 17.29 -3.90 3.19
C LYS A 118 17.70 -4.87 4.29
N ILE A 119 16.92 -5.92 4.46
CA ILE A 119 17.14 -6.93 5.48
C ILE A 119 17.64 -8.20 4.78
N GLU A 120 18.83 -8.62 5.13
CA GLU A 120 19.32 -9.93 4.75
C GLU A 120 18.62 -10.99 5.61
N VAL A 121 18.03 -11.97 4.95
CA VAL A 121 17.33 -13.07 5.60
C VAL A 121 18.03 -14.39 5.33
N GLU A 122 18.16 -15.19 6.37
CA GLU A 122 18.72 -16.53 6.25
C GLU A 122 17.63 -17.52 5.82
N TYR A 123 17.92 -18.29 4.79
CA TYR A 123 17.08 -19.40 4.34
C TYR A 123 17.63 -20.71 4.89
N LYS A 124 16.74 -21.57 5.36
CA LYS A 124 17.11 -22.95 5.60
C LYS A 124 17.28 -23.63 4.25
N LYS A 125 18.50 -24.02 3.93
CA LYS A 125 18.75 -24.92 2.79
C LYS A 125 18.16 -26.28 3.12
N ASP A 126 17.18 -26.70 2.37
CA ASP A 126 16.76 -28.08 2.40
C ASP A 126 17.82 -28.95 1.74
N GLN A 127 18.07 -30.11 2.32
CA GLN A 127 18.90 -31.10 1.68
C GLN A 127 18.06 -31.80 0.61
N PHE A 128 18.16 -31.31 -0.62
CA PHE A 128 17.45 -31.88 -1.77
C PHE A 128 17.97 -33.26 -2.16
N TYR A 129 19.21 -33.53 -1.80
CA TYR A 129 19.90 -34.76 -2.15
C TYR A 129 20.13 -35.61 -0.90
N ASP A 130 19.87 -36.93 -1.01
CA ASP A 130 20.28 -37.87 -0.02
C ASP A 130 21.80 -38.05 -0.02
N LYS A 131 22.32 -38.86 0.93
CA LYS A 131 23.75 -39.13 1.02
C LYS A 131 24.35 -39.82 -0.20
N GLU A 132 23.49 -40.36 -1.05
CA GLU A 132 23.86 -41.05 -2.30
C GLU A 132 23.69 -40.15 -3.53
N GLY A 133 23.40 -38.86 -3.32
CA GLY A 133 23.22 -37.88 -4.41
C GLY A 133 21.92 -38.06 -5.18
N ARG A 134 20.93 -38.75 -4.63
CA ARG A 134 19.61 -38.89 -5.21
C ARG A 134 18.68 -37.80 -4.68
N LEU A 135 17.72 -37.38 -5.51
CA LEU A 135 16.71 -36.42 -5.08
C LEU A 135 15.92 -37.01 -3.91
N SER A 136 16.10 -36.46 -2.74
CA SER A 136 15.40 -36.88 -1.54
C SER A 136 13.88 -36.71 -1.71
N ASN A 137 13.08 -37.65 -1.22
CA ASN A 137 11.61 -37.52 -1.14
C ASN A 137 11.15 -36.34 -0.26
N TYR A 138 12.11 -35.62 0.26
CA TYR A 138 11.95 -34.45 1.09
C TYR A 138 12.55 -33.23 0.45
N PRO A 139 11.72 -32.43 -0.15
CA PRO A 139 11.80 -31.02 0.07
C PRO A 139 10.55 -30.58 0.80
N SER A 140 10.52 -30.84 2.12
CA SER A 140 9.31 -30.46 2.86
C SER A 140 9.26 -29.01 3.20
N ALA A 141 10.24 -28.18 2.83
CA ALA A 141 10.29 -26.96 3.57
C ALA A 141 10.73 -25.69 2.85
N VAL A 142 10.93 -25.70 1.58
CA VAL A 142 10.81 -24.42 0.88
C VAL A 142 9.30 -24.12 0.72
N ASN A 143 8.58 -24.64 1.63
CA ASN A 143 7.22 -24.36 1.97
C ASN A 143 7.07 -22.88 2.34
N ILE A 144 5.87 -22.39 2.26
CA ILE A 144 5.30 -21.31 3.07
C ILE A 144 6.04 -21.07 4.39
N GLY A 145 6.63 -22.12 5.02
CA GLY A 145 7.47 -22.04 6.20
C GLY A 145 8.72 -21.17 6.07
N ASP A 146 9.39 -21.10 4.95
CA ASP A 146 10.57 -20.24 4.80
C ASP A 146 10.19 -18.79 4.53
N VAL A 147 9.07 -18.54 3.86
CA VAL A 147 8.47 -17.20 3.78
C VAL A 147 8.02 -16.76 5.18
N TRP A 148 7.50 -17.65 6.01
CA TRP A 148 7.14 -17.37 7.40
C TRP A 148 8.36 -17.14 8.27
N SER A 149 9.40 -17.95 8.14
CA SER A 149 10.68 -17.75 8.81
C SER A 149 11.31 -16.40 8.44
N THR A 150 11.24 -16.02 7.17
CA THR A 150 11.66 -14.70 6.69
C THR A 150 10.88 -13.58 7.35
N ASN A 151 9.55 -13.72 7.42
CA ASN A 151 8.69 -12.75 8.07
C ASN A 151 8.93 -12.65 9.58
N GLU A 152 9.26 -13.76 10.24
CA GLU A 152 9.66 -13.76 11.65
C GLU A 152 11.01 -13.08 11.86
N GLN A 153 11.98 -13.26 10.94
CA GLN A 153 13.24 -12.55 10.96
C GLN A 153 13.04 -11.04 10.80
N LYS A 154 12.12 -10.61 9.92
CA LYS A 154 11.74 -9.19 9.80
C LYS A 154 11.17 -8.63 11.10
N ALA A 155 10.30 -9.37 11.77
CA ALA A 155 9.74 -8.95 13.04
C ALA A 155 10.80 -8.80 14.14
N LYS A 156 11.75 -9.74 14.21
CA LYS A 156 12.90 -9.64 15.12
C LYS A 156 13.80 -8.46 14.78
N PHE A 157 14.05 -8.25 13.49
CA PHE A 157 14.82 -7.10 13.02
C PHE A 157 14.16 -5.78 13.45
N LEU A 158 12.86 -5.64 13.26
CA LEU A 158 12.11 -4.46 13.67
C LEU A 158 12.32 -4.16 15.16
N SER A 159 12.24 -5.16 16.03
CA SER A 159 12.37 -4.98 17.47
C SER A 159 13.71 -4.37 17.89
N THR A 160 14.77 -4.59 17.12
CA THR A 160 16.06 -3.95 17.35
C THR A 160 16.25 -2.66 16.57
N TYR A 161 15.71 -2.60 15.35
CA TYR A 161 15.84 -1.46 14.46
C TYR A 161 15.09 -0.23 14.96
N ILE A 162 13.96 -0.44 15.62
CA ILE A 162 13.09 0.64 16.07
C ILE A 162 13.83 1.62 17.01
N TYR A 163 14.75 1.14 17.81
CA TYR A 163 15.57 1.99 18.68
C TYR A 163 16.49 2.96 17.94
N ARG A 164 16.82 2.66 16.67
CA ARG A 164 17.67 3.51 15.84
C ARG A 164 16.90 4.62 15.13
N ILE A 165 15.57 4.51 15.06
CA ILE A 165 14.74 5.46 14.29
C ILE A 165 14.82 6.88 14.85
N PRO A 166 14.73 7.13 16.16
CA PRO A 166 14.92 8.48 16.72
C PRO A 166 16.29 9.08 16.35
N ASP A 167 17.34 8.28 16.37
CA ASP A 167 18.70 8.72 16.01
C ASP A 167 18.81 9.05 14.52
N TYR A 168 18.18 8.28 13.66
CA TYR A 168 18.12 8.62 12.22
C TYR A 168 17.41 9.95 12.00
N ILE A 169 16.34 10.22 12.72
CA ILE A 169 15.63 11.51 12.62
C ILE A 169 16.52 12.64 13.13
N ARG A 170 17.28 12.46 14.24
CA ARG A 170 18.27 13.43 14.70
C ARG A 170 19.35 13.70 13.64
N GLN A 171 19.84 12.67 12.97
CA GLN A 171 20.83 12.78 11.89
C GLN A 171 20.30 13.56 10.68
N LEU A 172 19.02 13.38 10.34
CA LEU A 172 18.36 14.14 9.27
C LEU A 172 18.24 15.64 9.58
N GLN A 173 18.35 16.03 10.84
CA GLN A 173 18.26 17.41 11.31
C GLN A 173 19.62 18.11 11.41
N THR A 174 20.71 17.45 11.08
CA THR A 174 22.02 18.11 10.98
C THR A 174 22.01 19.14 9.86
N LYS A 175 22.79 20.22 10.03
CA LYS A 175 22.89 21.28 9.05
C LYS A 175 23.17 20.72 7.63
N ASP A 176 24.16 19.85 7.50
CA ASP A 176 24.53 19.25 6.22
C ASP A 176 23.39 18.41 5.60
N SER A 177 22.53 17.79 6.42
CA SER A 177 21.40 17.01 5.93
C SER A 177 20.27 17.92 5.48
N ILE A 178 19.98 18.97 6.23
CA ILE A 178 18.96 19.96 5.88
C ILE A 178 19.40 20.69 4.60
N ASP A 179 20.64 21.16 4.50
CA ASP A 179 21.16 21.82 3.30
C ASP A 179 20.98 20.94 2.06
N ARG A 180 21.30 19.62 2.15
CA ARG A 180 21.07 18.67 1.04
C ARG A 180 19.59 18.48 0.71
N ILE A 181 18.71 18.50 1.72
CA ILE A 181 17.26 18.40 1.48
C ILE A 181 16.80 19.64 0.73
N LEU A 182 17.23 20.81 1.16
CA LEU A 182 16.88 22.09 0.53
C LEU A 182 17.46 22.20 -0.89
N GLU A 183 18.71 21.83 -1.11
CA GLU A 183 19.35 21.84 -2.44
C GLU A 183 18.54 21.06 -3.49
N ARG A 184 17.96 19.93 -3.13
CA ARG A 184 17.10 19.15 -4.04
C ARG A 184 15.84 19.88 -4.49
N PHE A 185 15.48 20.98 -3.84
CA PHE A 185 14.30 21.77 -4.12
C PHE A 185 14.64 23.14 -4.72
N HIS A 186 15.89 23.62 -4.57
CA HIS A 186 16.35 24.88 -5.15
C HIS A 186 16.48 24.86 -6.69
N GLU A 187 16.44 23.70 -7.32
CA GLU A 187 16.33 23.58 -8.78
C GLU A 187 14.98 24.06 -9.34
N ARG A 188 14.10 24.60 -8.50
CA ARG A 188 12.77 25.07 -8.85
C ARG A 188 12.65 26.57 -8.55
N GLU A 189 12.42 27.32 -9.60
CA GLU A 189 12.33 28.80 -9.58
C GLU A 189 11.13 29.37 -8.79
N ASP A 190 10.21 28.52 -8.31
CA ASP A 190 8.92 28.91 -7.74
C ASP A 190 8.83 28.74 -6.20
N LEU A 191 9.92 28.35 -5.53
CA LEU A 191 9.95 28.26 -4.08
C LEU A 191 10.56 29.50 -3.45
N GLU A 192 9.78 30.19 -2.61
CA GLU A 192 10.31 31.16 -1.65
C GLU A 192 11.45 30.52 -0.82
N GLU A 193 12.42 31.32 -0.40
CA GLU A 193 13.52 30.90 0.48
C GLU A 193 12.95 30.16 1.71
N VAL A 194 13.01 28.83 1.67
CA VAL A 194 12.51 28.00 2.77
C VAL A 194 13.59 27.91 3.82
N ASP A 195 13.36 28.52 4.97
CA ASP A 195 14.19 28.36 6.15
C ASP A 195 14.04 26.92 6.69
N GLY A 196 15.12 26.14 6.65
CA GLY A 196 15.13 24.77 7.18
C GLY A 196 14.88 24.65 8.69
N GLN A 197 14.83 25.75 9.43
CA GLN A 197 14.62 25.73 10.88
C GLN A 197 13.22 25.19 11.26
N HIS A 198 12.20 25.42 10.46
CA HIS A 198 10.87 24.90 10.71
C HIS A 198 10.82 23.36 10.67
N LEU A 199 11.78 22.70 10.02
CA LEU A 199 11.89 21.25 9.94
C LEU A 199 12.38 20.61 11.26
N LEU A 200 12.99 21.41 12.13
CA LEU A 200 13.57 20.89 13.38
C LEU A 200 12.50 20.44 14.36
N VAL A 201 12.74 19.29 14.96
CA VAL A 201 11.92 18.73 16.02
C VAL A 201 12.79 18.17 17.13
N ASP A 202 12.39 18.39 18.36
CA ASP A 202 13.02 17.75 19.49
C ASP A 202 12.65 16.26 19.52
N MET A 203 13.68 15.41 19.53
CA MET A 203 13.54 13.96 19.61
C MET A 203 13.99 13.52 21.00
N PRO A 204 13.05 13.14 21.88
CA PRO A 204 13.38 12.78 23.25
C PRO A 204 14.25 11.51 23.28
N ASP A 205 15.22 11.47 24.21
CA ASP A 205 16.09 10.31 24.39
C ASP A 205 15.31 9.10 24.92
N ASP A 206 14.26 9.36 25.69
CA ASP A 206 13.35 8.37 26.25
C ASP A 206 12.09 8.15 25.41
N PHE A 207 12.19 8.28 24.08
CA PHE A 207 11.07 8.21 23.13
C PHE A 207 10.07 7.09 23.44
N TYR A 208 10.54 5.94 23.89
CA TYR A 208 9.71 4.75 24.14
C TYR A 208 9.34 4.56 25.62
N SER A 209 9.86 5.37 26.53
CA SER A 209 9.75 5.14 27.97
C SER A 209 9.36 6.39 28.77
N GLN A 210 8.73 7.38 28.12
CA GLN A 210 8.29 8.60 28.79
C GLN A 210 7.28 8.29 29.90
N LYS A 211 7.45 8.95 31.03
CA LYS A 211 6.59 8.74 32.22
C LYS A 211 5.27 9.54 32.17
N SER A 212 5.20 10.52 31.30
CA SER A 212 4.04 11.36 31.04
C SER A 212 3.43 11.05 29.67
N ASP A 213 2.76 12.00 29.10
CA ASP A 213 2.29 11.91 27.71
C ASP A 213 3.49 11.89 26.75
N TYR A 214 3.41 11.07 25.70
CA TYR A 214 4.47 10.95 24.72
C TYR A 214 4.50 12.18 23.79
N GLU A 215 5.63 12.86 23.74
CA GLU A 215 5.82 14.03 22.89
C GLU A 215 5.77 13.68 21.40
N GLN A 216 6.26 12.51 21.05
CA GLN A 216 6.36 12.04 19.69
C GLN A 216 5.82 10.61 19.58
N ALA A 217 5.42 10.21 18.38
CA ALA A 217 4.83 8.89 18.13
C ALA A 217 5.31 8.25 16.81
N GLY A 218 5.08 6.94 16.67
CA GLY A 218 5.36 6.18 15.47
C GLY A 218 4.21 5.27 15.08
N ILE A 219 4.16 4.90 13.80
CA ILE A 219 3.17 3.96 13.26
C ILE A 219 3.89 2.84 12.53
N ILE A 220 3.49 1.59 12.80
CA ILE A 220 3.98 0.40 12.11
C ILE A 220 2.84 -0.16 11.27
N PHE A 221 3.01 -0.18 9.96
CA PHE A 221 2.03 -0.74 9.04
C PHE A 221 2.34 -2.21 8.74
N CYS A 222 1.36 -3.06 8.99
CA CYS A 222 1.41 -4.49 8.78
C CYS A 222 0.39 -4.91 7.70
N PRO A 223 0.75 -5.78 6.76
CA PRO A 223 -0.18 -6.24 5.71
C PRO A 223 -1.28 -7.16 6.25
N HIS A 224 -1.07 -7.81 7.39
CA HIS A 224 -1.97 -8.80 7.95
C HIS A 224 -2.30 -8.51 9.43
N VAL A 225 -3.49 -8.94 9.86
CA VAL A 225 -3.89 -8.85 11.28
C VAL A 225 -3.19 -9.93 12.11
N ASN A 226 -3.26 -11.16 11.63
CA ASN A 226 -2.74 -12.36 12.30
C ASN A 226 -1.88 -13.20 11.35
N SER A 227 -1.27 -14.24 11.82
CA SER A 227 -0.71 -15.38 11.10
C SER A 227 0.71 -15.31 10.55
N SER A 228 1.36 -14.18 10.46
CA SER A 228 2.75 -14.13 9.98
C SER A 228 3.59 -13.16 10.77
N GLY A 229 4.92 -13.27 10.71
CA GLY A 229 5.84 -12.36 11.37
C GLY A 229 5.64 -10.88 11.02
N ILE A 230 5.03 -10.57 9.87
CA ILE A 230 4.69 -9.20 9.46
C ILE A 230 3.26 -8.80 9.82
N SER A 231 2.62 -9.48 10.75
CA SER A 231 1.25 -9.20 11.20
C SER A 231 1.21 -8.22 12.39
N VAL A 232 0.04 -7.61 12.58
CA VAL A 232 -0.23 -6.73 13.72
C VAL A 232 -0.01 -7.46 15.04
N SER A 233 -0.55 -8.68 15.17
CA SER A 233 -0.48 -9.46 16.41
C SER A 233 0.96 -9.82 16.82
N VAL A 234 1.80 -10.21 15.86
CA VAL A 234 3.21 -10.57 16.17
C VAL A 234 4.02 -9.32 16.50
N ASN A 235 3.90 -8.26 15.70
CA ASN A 235 4.69 -7.06 15.93
C ASN A 235 4.26 -6.28 17.17
N SER A 236 2.96 -6.21 17.47
CA SER A 236 2.50 -5.60 18.72
C SER A 236 3.02 -6.35 19.95
N LYS A 237 3.00 -7.69 19.91
CA LYS A 237 3.57 -8.51 21.01
C LYS A 237 5.06 -8.27 21.19
N ASN A 238 5.84 -8.29 20.11
CA ASN A 238 7.28 -8.09 20.19
C ASN A 238 7.64 -6.67 20.68
N LEU A 239 6.92 -5.67 20.21
CA LEU A 239 7.16 -4.28 20.59
C LEU A 239 6.63 -3.94 21.99
N SER A 240 5.67 -4.71 22.53
CA SER A 240 5.18 -4.52 23.90
C SER A 240 6.24 -4.83 24.97
N GLU A 241 7.34 -5.50 24.61
CA GLU A 241 8.50 -5.67 25.48
C GLU A 241 9.33 -4.38 25.61
N ILE A 242 9.12 -3.42 24.71
CA ILE A 242 9.87 -2.16 24.62
C ILE A 242 9.08 -0.99 25.22
N CYS A 243 7.80 -0.88 24.82
CA CYS A 243 6.93 0.20 25.22
C CYS A 243 5.46 -0.24 25.17
N GLU A 244 4.57 0.59 25.66
CA GLU A 244 3.14 0.37 25.49
C GLU A 244 2.74 0.58 24.01
N VAL A 245 2.03 -0.40 23.44
CA VAL A 245 1.70 -0.45 22.01
C VAL A 245 0.19 -0.48 21.82
N GLY A 246 -0.34 0.42 20.99
CA GLY A 246 -1.71 0.32 20.50
C GLY A 246 -1.80 -0.55 19.25
N THR A 247 -2.93 -1.20 19.07
CA THR A 247 -3.23 -1.97 17.85
C THR A 247 -4.49 -1.45 17.17
N PHE A 248 -4.48 -1.51 15.82
CA PHE A 248 -5.65 -1.16 15.03
C PHE A 248 -5.79 -2.06 13.80
N SER A 249 -6.99 -2.61 13.60
CA SER A 249 -7.32 -3.38 12.40
C SER A 249 -8.75 -3.10 11.95
N GLY A 250 -8.97 -3.04 10.63
CA GLY A 250 -10.29 -2.71 10.04
C GLY A 250 -11.28 -3.86 9.96
N SER A 251 -10.86 -5.09 10.25
CA SER A 251 -11.70 -6.28 10.18
C SER A 251 -11.99 -6.82 11.56
N ALA A 252 -13.23 -6.67 12.01
CA ALA A 252 -13.78 -7.50 13.06
C ALA A 252 -14.16 -8.87 12.42
N GLN A 253 -13.22 -9.81 12.38
CA GLN A 253 -13.58 -11.20 12.01
C GLN A 253 -14.36 -11.91 13.12
N ASP A 254 -14.28 -11.41 14.35
CA ASP A 254 -15.00 -11.97 15.50
C ASP A 254 -15.64 -10.86 16.34
N GLY A 255 -16.67 -10.23 15.82
CA GLY A 255 -17.61 -9.49 16.66
C GLY A 255 -17.04 -8.25 17.42
N VAL A 256 -17.89 -7.62 18.10
CA VAL A 256 -17.88 -6.34 18.81
C VAL A 256 -16.62 -6.00 19.66
N THR A 257 -15.86 -6.97 20.13
CA THR A 257 -14.77 -6.74 21.11
C THR A 257 -13.52 -6.12 20.47
N GLN A 258 -13.07 -6.62 19.31
CA GLN A 258 -11.86 -6.07 18.65
C GLN A 258 -12.07 -4.65 18.09
N GLY A 259 -13.29 -4.33 17.69
CA GLY A 259 -13.63 -2.99 17.23
C GLY A 259 -13.54 -1.94 18.34
N ASN A 260 -13.96 -2.30 19.56
CA ASN A 260 -13.90 -1.43 20.72
C ASN A 260 -12.45 -1.19 21.16
N ASP A 261 -11.61 -2.22 21.19
CA ASP A 261 -10.20 -2.11 21.54
C ASP A 261 -9.43 -1.25 20.52
N SER A 262 -9.71 -1.40 19.22
CA SER A 262 -9.11 -0.58 18.19
C SER A 262 -9.47 0.91 18.32
N MET A 263 -10.73 1.21 18.64
CA MET A 263 -11.21 2.58 18.83
C MET A 263 -10.62 3.21 20.10
N GLU A 264 -10.53 2.45 21.20
CA GLU A 264 -9.90 2.94 22.43
C GLU A 264 -8.40 3.17 22.22
N ASN A 265 -7.69 2.26 21.57
CA ASN A 265 -6.28 2.44 21.22
C ASN A 265 -6.08 3.66 20.31
N MET A 266 -6.97 3.90 19.35
CA MET A 266 -6.93 5.09 18.50
C MET A 266 -7.09 6.37 19.32
N LYS A 267 -8.01 6.39 20.28
CA LYS A 267 -8.22 7.51 21.18
C LYS A 267 -6.98 7.77 22.04
N ARG A 268 -6.46 6.74 22.69
CA ARG A 268 -5.24 6.81 23.51
C ARG A 268 -4.03 7.29 22.70
N PHE A 269 -3.89 6.83 21.45
CA PHE A 269 -2.84 7.28 20.56
C PHE A 269 -2.97 8.77 20.20
N ARG A 270 -4.18 9.25 19.94
CA ARG A 270 -4.44 10.69 19.71
C ARG A 270 -4.12 11.54 20.93
N GLU A 271 -4.41 11.04 22.12
CA GLU A 271 -4.19 11.69 23.39
C GLU A 271 -2.74 11.57 23.90
N ASN A 272 -1.80 11.12 23.07
CA ASN A 272 -0.39 10.96 23.41
C ASN A 272 -0.11 9.94 24.52
N LYS A 273 -1.01 9.00 24.76
CA LYS A 273 -0.85 7.95 25.78
C LYS A 273 -0.12 6.71 25.25
N LEU A 274 0.13 6.65 23.95
CA LEU A 274 0.82 5.55 23.29
C LEU A 274 1.89 6.10 22.34
N PRO A 275 3.14 5.61 22.45
CA PRO A 275 4.22 6.03 21.55
C PRO A 275 4.13 5.33 20.19
N ILE A 276 3.56 4.13 20.14
CA ILE A 276 3.49 3.32 18.92
C ILE A 276 2.07 2.82 18.66
N MET A 277 1.68 2.90 17.41
CA MET A 277 0.52 2.20 16.87
C MET A 277 0.97 1.15 15.86
N VAL A 278 0.59 -0.11 16.04
CA VAL A 278 0.75 -1.19 15.07
C VAL A 278 -0.58 -1.45 14.40
N ALA A 279 -0.64 -1.28 13.10
CA ALA A 279 -1.92 -1.25 12.41
C ALA A 279 -1.86 -1.84 10.99
N THR A 280 -3.01 -2.22 10.47
CA THR A 280 -3.18 -2.45 9.03
C THR A 280 -3.42 -1.13 8.29
N LYS A 281 -3.39 -1.16 6.96
CA LYS A 281 -3.70 0.01 6.12
C LYS A 281 -5.04 0.68 6.46
N ALA A 282 -5.96 -0.03 7.10
CA ALA A 282 -7.24 0.53 7.55
C ALA A 282 -7.08 1.68 8.55
N PHE A 283 -5.97 1.75 9.29
CA PHE A 283 -5.63 2.87 10.16
C PHE A 283 -5.33 4.16 9.38
N GLY A 284 -5.12 4.03 8.07
CA GLY A 284 -4.79 5.15 7.20
C GLY A 284 -5.89 6.19 7.01
N MET A 285 -7.16 5.88 7.29
CA MET A 285 -8.26 6.80 7.03
C MET A 285 -8.67 7.59 8.28
N GLY A 286 -8.69 8.91 8.15
CA GLY A 286 -9.29 9.80 9.17
C GLY A 286 -8.45 10.07 10.43
N ILE A 287 -7.16 9.71 10.46
CA ILE A 287 -6.30 10.04 11.60
C ILE A 287 -5.47 11.26 11.28
N ASP A 288 -5.73 12.30 12.06
CA ASP A 288 -4.92 13.51 12.09
C ASP A 288 -4.17 13.57 13.42
N LYS A 289 -2.88 13.23 13.39
CA LYS A 289 -1.98 13.31 14.54
C LYS A 289 -0.69 13.98 14.09
N PRO A 290 -0.43 15.21 14.51
CA PRO A 290 0.68 16.02 13.98
C PRO A 290 2.05 15.49 14.40
N ASN A 291 2.19 14.93 15.59
CA ASN A 291 3.47 14.51 16.17
C ASN A 291 3.87 13.06 15.86
N VAL A 292 3.43 12.51 14.74
CA VAL A 292 3.96 11.22 14.24
C VAL A 292 5.31 11.49 13.57
N ARG A 293 6.37 10.93 14.11
CA ARG A 293 7.75 11.14 13.63
C ARG A 293 8.20 10.09 12.64
N PHE A 294 7.62 8.90 12.70
CA PHE A 294 7.98 7.88 11.72
C PHE A 294 6.80 6.96 11.37
N THR A 295 6.92 6.40 10.18
CA THR A 295 6.14 5.22 9.75
C THR A 295 7.10 4.12 9.36
N VAL A 296 6.75 2.87 9.69
CA VAL A 296 7.49 1.70 9.22
C VAL A 296 6.52 0.77 8.51
N ASN A 297 6.82 0.44 7.28
CA ASN A 297 6.09 -0.57 6.53
C ASN A 297 6.81 -1.90 6.60
N MET A 298 6.15 -2.90 7.19
CA MET A 298 6.71 -4.25 7.34
C MET A 298 6.89 -4.97 5.99
N ASN A 299 6.26 -4.46 4.95
CA ASN A 299 6.38 -4.93 3.58
C ASN A 299 5.95 -3.80 2.63
N TYR A 300 6.05 -4.02 1.32
CA TYR A 300 5.49 -3.09 0.35
C TYR A 300 3.99 -2.93 0.55
N SER A 301 3.53 -1.71 0.40
CA SER A 301 2.11 -1.40 0.31
C SER A 301 1.54 -1.94 -1.02
N SER A 302 0.22 -2.05 -1.10
CA SER A 302 -0.46 -2.61 -2.28
C SER A 302 -0.24 -1.78 -3.56
N SER A 303 0.02 -0.48 -3.42
CA SER A 303 0.38 0.44 -4.50
C SER A 303 1.29 1.55 -3.98
N LEU A 304 1.87 2.34 -4.89
CA LEU A 304 2.65 3.51 -4.53
C LEU A 304 1.78 4.56 -3.84
N GLU A 305 0.54 4.70 -4.31
CA GLU A 305 -0.47 5.58 -3.73
C GLU A 305 -0.75 5.20 -2.27
N SER A 306 -1.01 3.93 -2.01
CA SER A 306 -1.19 3.40 -0.65
C SER A 306 0.04 3.67 0.23
N TYR A 307 1.24 3.49 -0.31
CA TYR A 307 2.47 3.77 0.44
C TYR A 307 2.60 5.26 0.79
N VAL A 308 2.36 6.15 -0.17
CA VAL A 308 2.44 7.61 0.08
C VAL A 308 1.40 8.04 1.10
N GLN A 309 0.20 7.45 1.11
CA GLN A 309 -0.81 7.70 2.14
C GLN A 309 -0.38 7.22 3.53
N GLU A 310 0.22 6.02 3.62
CA GLU A 310 0.73 5.48 4.86
C GLU A 310 1.91 6.30 5.38
N ALA A 311 2.90 6.59 4.54
CA ALA A 311 4.04 7.45 4.84
C ALA A 311 3.61 8.87 5.22
N GLY A 312 2.61 9.40 4.53
CA GLY A 312 2.06 10.74 4.72
C GLY A 312 1.42 10.99 6.09
N ARG A 313 1.28 9.95 6.93
CA ARG A 313 0.85 10.11 8.32
C ARG A 313 1.92 10.73 9.21
N ALA A 314 3.19 10.59 8.84
CA ALA A 314 4.28 11.21 9.58
C ALA A 314 4.49 12.68 9.15
N GLY A 315 4.95 13.51 10.09
CA GLY A 315 5.33 14.89 9.86
C GLY A 315 4.19 15.84 9.46
N ARG A 316 2.96 15.61 9.89
CA ARG A 316 1.83 16.49 9.55
C ARG A 316 1.94 17.91 10.12
N ASP A 317 2.77 18.09 11.12
CA ASP A 317 3.16 19.40 11.67
C ASP A 317 4.29 20.06 10.88
N ARG A 318 4.68 19.51 9.73
CA ARG A 318 5.79 19.94 8.88
C ARG A 318 7.16 19.89 9.56
N LYS A 319 7.30 19.06 10.58
CA LYS A 319 8.57 18.78 11.23
C LYS A 319 9.15 17.46 10.76
N MET A 320 10.47 17.34 10.82
CA MET A 320 11.22 16.20 10.31
C MET A 320 10.61 14.87 10.72
N ALA A 321 10.42 14.01 9.74
CA ALA A 321 9.85 12.68 9.90
C ALA A 321 10.46 11.69 8.91
N LEU A 322 10.42 10.42 9.27
CA LEU A 322 11.02 9.34 8.50
C LEU A 322 9.99 8.25 8.15
N SER A 323 9.91 7.89 6.89
CA SER A 323 9.17 6.70 6.45
C SER A 323 10.14 5.61 6.05
N VAL A 324 10.00 4.43 6.63
CA VAL A 324 10.89 3.28 6.40
C VAL A 324 10.10 2.14 5.78
N ILE A 325 10.63 1.55 4.72
CA ILE A 325 10.16 0.26 4.20
C ILE A 325 11.18 -0.80 4.59
N LEU A 326 10.74 -1.85 5.27
CA LEU A 326 11.56 -3.02 5.55
C LEU A 326 11.49 -3.99 4.38
N LEU A 327 12.53 -4.01 3.58
CA LEU A 327 12.68 -4.86 2.41
C LEU A 327 13.48 -6.11 2.75
N SER A 328 12.87 -7.29 2.63
CA SER A 328 13.65 -8.53 2.61
C SER A 328 14.09 -8.83 1.17
N ASP A 329 15.40 -8.97 1.02
CA ASP A 329 16.01 -9.31 -0.27
C ASP A 329 16.02 -10.83 -0.43
N TYR A 330 14.97 -11.36 -1.06
CA TYR A 330 14.93 -12.76 -1.42
C TYR A 330 14.44 -12.92 -2.85
N ASN A 331 15.21 -13.64 -3.62
CA ASN A 331 14.82 -14.12 -4.93
C ASN A 331 14.31 -15.56 -4.76
N LEU A 332 13.01 -15.71 -4.56
CA LEU A 332 12.37 -17.01 -4.56
C LEU A 332 11.73 -17.27 -5.93
N ALA A 333 11.90 -18.48 -6.42
CA ALA A 333 11.29 -18.95 -7.65
C ALA A 333 10.59 -20.28 -7.42
N ARG A 334 9.57 -20.56 -8.19
CA ARG A 334 8.89 -21.86 -8.23
C ARG A 334 8.39 -22.18 -9.62
N ILE A 335 8.25 -23.45 -9.89
CA ILE A 335 7.56 -23.89 -11.09
C ILE A 335 6.06 -23.73 -10.88
N ASN A 336 5.40 -23.03 -11.81
CA ASN A 336 3.96 -22.80 -11.75
C ASN A 336 3.22 -24.14 -11.68
N PRO A 337 2.30 -24.34 -10.73
CA PRO A 337 1.50 -25.56 -10.61
C PRO A 337 0.70 -25.91 -11.89
N LYS A 338 0.47 -24.94 -12.77
CA LYS A 338 -0.25 -25.11 -14.04
C LYS A 338 0.66 -25.47 -15.22
N TYR A 339 1.94 -25.71 -14.96
CA TYR A 339 2.84 -26.17 -16.02
C TYR A 339 2.30 -27.45 -16.70
N PRO A 340 2.11 -27.48 -18.03
CA PRO A 340 1.33 -28.54 -18.68
C PRO A 340 2.05 -29.87 -18.78
N ASN A 341 3.38 -29.85 -18.86
CA ASN A 341 4.19 -31.04 -19.15
C ASN A 341 4.95 -31.50 -17.90
N TRP A 342 4.24 -32.17 -16.99
CA TRP A 342 4.87 -32.72 -15.81
C TRP A 342 5.57 -34.03 -16.10
N SER A 343 6.81 -34.12 -15.66
CA SER A 343 7.54 -35.36 -15.54
C SER A 343 8.27 -35.42 -14.20
N PHE A 344 8.42 -36.62 -13.65
CA PHE A 344 9.32 -36.83 -12.53
C PHE A 344 10.74 -36.39 -12.97
N PRO A 345 11.50 -35.60 -12.18
CA PRO A 345 11.30 -35.22 -10.78
C PRO A 345 10.50 -33.93 -10.55
N LEU A 346 9.94 -33.30 -11.57
CA LEU A 346 9.23 -32.02 -11.45
C LEU A 346 8.04 -32.09 -10.50
N ASP A 347 7.41 -33.25 -10.36
CA ASP A 347 6.31 -33.45 -9.40
C ASP A 347 6.71 -33.17 -7.95
N ILE A 348 7.99 -33.37 -7.63
CA ILE A 348 8.54 -33.16 -6.29
C ILE A 348 8.73 -31.68 -5.99
N ILE A 349 9.14 -30.89 -6.99
CA ILE A 349 9.47 -29.47 -6.83
C ILE A 349 8.33 -28.52 -7.24
N LYS A 350 7.30 -29.06 -7.88
CA LYS A 350 6.15 -28.31 -8.37
C LYS A 350 5.45 -27.50 -7.29
N GLY A 351 5.28 -26.21 -7.55
CA GLY A 351 4.55 -25.31 -6.66
C GLY A 351 5.26 -25.00 -5.34
N ARG A 352 6.48 -25.48 -5.15
CA ARG A 352 7.32 -25.16 -4.00
C ARG A 352 8.21 -23.97 -4.31
N TRP A 353 8.48 -23.19 -3.30
CA TRP A 353 9.37 -22.03 -3.40
C TRP A 353 10.80 -22.45 -3.10
N PHE A 354 11.72 -21.99 -3.93
CA PHE A 354 13.16 -22.20 -3.81
C PHE A 354 13.88 -20.86 -3.89
N LYS A 355 15.11 -20.76 -3.41
CA LYS A 355 15.99 -19.74 -3.91
C LYS A 355 16.09 -19.90 -5.44
N GLU A 356 16.05 -18.78 -6.16
CA GLU A 356 16.14 -18.79 -7.62
C GLU A 356 17.34 -19.57 -8.14
N GLU A 357 18.51 -19.34 -7.52
CA GLU A 357 19.74 -20.05 -7.84
C GLU A 357 19.62 -21.57 -7.62
N ASP A 358 19.06 -22.00 -6.49
CA ASP A 358 18.87 -23.43 -6.19
C ASP A 358 17.91 -24.08 -7.17
N LEU A 359 16.84 -23.39 -7.59
CA LEU A 359 15.92 -23.90 -8.58
C LEU A 359 16.61 -24.09 -9.95
N HIS A 360 17.43 -23.12 -10.37
CA HIS A 360 18.18 -23.23 -11.61
C HIS A 360 19.16 -24.39 -11.57
N HIS A 361 19.92 -24.57 -10.49
CA HIS A 361 20.83 -25.71 -10.31
C HIS A 361 20.09 -27.05 -10.36
N ILE A 362 18.94 -27.17 -9.69
CA ILE A 362 18.15 -28.41 -9.75
C ILE A 362 17.73 -28.72 -11.18
N LEU A 363 17.27 -27.72 -11.93
CA LEU A 363 16.86 -27.91 -13.32
C LEU A 363 18.02 -28.30 -14.22
N GLU A 364 19.18 -27.66 -14.03
CA GLU A 364 20.40 -27.98 -14.78
C GLU A 364 20.90 -29.40 -14.47
N ASP A 365 20.96 -29.79 -13.21
CA ASP A 365 21.41 -31.11 -12.77
C ASP A 365 20.57 -32.24 -13.36
N PHE A 366 19.28 -31.99 -13.59
CA PHE A 366 18.39 -32.97 -14.22
C PHE A 366 18.21 -32.77 -15.73
N GLY A 367 18.94 -31.83 -16.35
CA GLY A 367 18.80 -31.51 -17.77
C GLY A 367 17.40 -31.06 -18.18
N ILE A 368 16.68 -30.42 -17.26
CA ILE A 368 15.30 -29.97 -17.47
C ILE A 368 15.29 -28.50 -17.93
N SER A 369 14.71 -28.26 -19.08
CA SER A 369 14.44 -26.92 -19.57
C SER A 369 12.97 -26.56 -19.38
N ILE A 370 12.72 -25.44 -18.69
CA ILE A 370 11.37 -24.91 -18.49
C ILE A 370 11.31 -23.50 -19.10
N GLU A 371 10.24 -23.23 -19.84
CA GLU A 371 10.03 -21.89 -20.37
C GLU A 371 9.88 -20.88 -19.22
N PRO A 372 10.54 -19.71 -19.28
CA PRO A 372 10.50 -18.71 -18.21
C PRO A 372 9.09 -18.30 -17.77
N ARG A 373 8.11 -18.34 -18.67
CA ARG A 373 6.69 -18.03 -18.34
C ARG A 373 6.05 -18.97 -17.32
N TYR A 374 6.64 -20.14 -17.08
CA TYR A 374 6.17 -21.11 -16.09
C TYR A 374 6.95 -21.05 -14.77
N ILE A 375 7.90 -20.12 -14.67
CA ILE A 375 8.59 -19.83 -13.43
C ILE A 375 7.90 -18.61 -12.78
N ASP A 376 7.31 -18.82 -11.62
CA ASP A 376 6.78 -17.74 -10.81
C ASP A 376 7.89 -17.23 -9.87
N TYR A 377 8.08 -15.93 -9.82
CA TYR A 377 9.04 -15.29 -8.93
C TYR A 377 8.31 -14.58 -7.80
N CYS A 378 8.78 -14.80 -6.58
CA CYS A 378 8.34 -14.07 -5.41
C CYS A 378 9.38 -13.00 -5.05
N THR A 379 9.48 -11.97 -5.86
CA THR A 379 10.28 -10.79 -5.52
C THR A 379 9.36 -9.62 -5.27
N PRO A 380 9.72 -8.69 -4.39
CA PRO A 380 8.98 -7.45 -4.20
C PRO A 380 8.75 -6.68 -5.50
N LEU A 381 9.75 -6.68 -6.39
CA LEU A 381 9.65 -6.07 -7.71
C LEU A 381 8.60 -6.76 -8.61
N SER A 382 8.49 -8.08 -8.54
CA SER A 382 7.48 -8.81 -9.35
C SER A 382 6.05 -8.48 -8.90
N ASP A 383 5.86 -8.22 -7.63
CA ASP A 383 4.55 -7.86 -7.09
C ASP A 383 4.19 -6.41 -7.44
N ILE A 384 5.16 -5.49 -7.42
CA ILE A 384 4.97 -4.11 -7.91
C ILE A 384 4.66 -4.10 -9.42
N VAL A 385 5.36 -4.92 -10.20
CA VAL A 385 5.13 -5.03 -11.65
C VAL A 385 3.77 -5.68 -11.94
N LYS A 386 3.36 -6.68 -11.18
CA LYS A 386 2.02 -7.29 -11.30
C LYS A 386 0.90 -6.27 -11.02
N LEU A 387 1.07 -5.41 -10.04
CA LEU A 387 0.08 -4.38 -9.68
C LEU A 387 -0.06 -3.29 -10.76
N LYS A 388 1.01 -2.97 -11.49
CA LYS A 388 0.98 -1.91 -12.50
C LYS A 388 0.67 -2.38 -13.91
N CYS A 389 0.84 -3.67 -14.22
CA CYS A 389 0.54 -4.24 -15.54
C CYS A 389 -0.90 -4.74 -15.67
N ASN A 390 -1.78 -4.40 -14.75
CA ASN A 390 -3.23 -4.56 -14.88
C ASN A 390 -3.84 -3.53 -15.85
N THR A 391 -3.19 -3.33 -17.00
CA THR A 391 -3.91 -2.70 -18.11
C THR A 391 -4.92 -3.72 -18.61
N ASP A 392 -6.18 -3.48 -18.34
CA ASP A 392 -7.31 -4.20 -18.94
C ASP A 392 -7.23 -4.08 -20.46
N ASN A 393 -6.52 -4.98 -21.10
CA ASN A 393 -6.61 -5.15 -22.54
C ASN A 393 -7.86 -5.99 -22.81
N VAL A 394 -8.90 -5.33 -23.25
CA VAL A 394 -10.06 -6.00 -23.81
C VAL A 394 -9.63 -6.54 -25.15
N VAL A 395 -9.51 -7.85 -25.28
CA VAL A 395 -9.31 -8.54 -26.56
C VAL A 395 -10.69 -8.93 -27.07
N VAL A 396 -11.08 -8.30 -28.17
CA VAL A 396 -12.30 -8.70 -28.90
C VAL A 396 -11.96 -9.91 -29.75
N LYS A 397 -12.61 -11.04 -29.50
CA LYS A 397 -12.51 -12.24 -30.35
C LYS A 397 -13.20 -12.01 -31.70
N GLU A 398 -12.91 -12.88 -32.69
CA GLU A 398 -13.55 -12.86 -34.01
C GLU A 398 -15.09 -12.97 -33.96
N ASP A 399 -15.63 -13.52 -32.88
CA ASP A 399 -17.07 -13.64 -32.61
C ASP A 399 -17.68 -12.41 -31.90
N GLY A 400 -16.89 -11.35 -31.69
CA GLY A 400 -17.32 -10.14 -31.00
C GLY A 400 -17.32 -10.22 -29.48
N THR A 401 -16.92 -11.34 -28.89
CA THR A 401 -16.86 -11.49 -27.43
C THR A 401 -15.67 -10.75 -26.86
N GLU A 402 -15.88 -9.87 -25.89
CA GLU A 402 -14.82 -9.17 -25.17
C GLU A 402 -14.28 -10.04 -24.04
N ILE A 403 -12.96 -10.28 -24.04
CA ILE A 403 -12.28 -10.96 -22.93
C ILE A 403 -11.34 -9.98 -22.26
N LYS A 404 -11.56 -9.71 -20.97
CA LYS A 404 -10.56 -9.08 -20.12
C LYS A 404 -9.39 -10.05 -19.94
N GLN A 405 -8.24 -9.70 -20.45
CA GLN A 405 -7.00 -10.45 -20.19
C GLN A 405 -6.12 -9.62 -19.26
N THR A 406 -5.89 -10.16 -18.08
CA THR A 406 -4.84 -9.67 -17.17
C THR A 406 -3.48 -10.08 -17.75
N TRP A 407 -2.73 -9.14 -18.29
CA TRP A 407 -1.42 -9.40 -18.88
C TRP A 407 -0.33 -9.35 -17.81
N ARG A 408 0.47 -10.39 -17.73
CA ARG A 408 1.81 -10.29 -17.16
C ARG A 408 2.69 -9.52 -18.14
N CYS A 409 3.72 -8.81 -17.64
CA CYS A 409 4.68 -8.12 -18.48
C CYS A 409 5.31 -9.13 -19.47
N SER A 410 4.92 -9.07 -20.71
CA SER A 410 5.34 -10.00 -21.75
C SER A 410 5.41 -9.27 -23.09
N ASP A 411 6.10 -9.86 -24.05
CA ASP A 411 6.19 -9.39 -25.43
C ASP A 411 4.83 -9.18 -26.12
N LYS A 412 3.76 -9.73 -25.55
CA LYS A 412 2.37 -9.54 -26.01
C LYS A 412 1.75 -8.24 -25.51
N CYS A 413 2.37 -7.55 -24.54
CA CYS A 413 1.91 -6.23 -24.11
C CYS A 413 2.23 -5.19 -25.19
N SER A 414 1.23 -4.45 -25.66
CA SER A 414 1.40 -3.41 -26.68
C SER A 414 2.39 -2.30 -26.27
N LYS A 415 2.59 -2.11 -24.99
CA LYS A 415 3.54 -1.13 -24.41
C LYS A 415 4.90 -1.74 -24.07
N TYR A 416 5.09 -3.04 -24.29
CA TYR A 416 6.28 -3.78 -23.84
C TYR A 416 7.61 -3.15 -24.25
N LYS A 417 7.73 -2.70 -25.50
CA LYS A 417 8.97 -2.09 -26.04
C LYS A 417 9.31 -0.72 -25.42
N ASN A 418 8.29 0.02 -24.98
CA ASN A 418 8.42 1.39 -24.48
C ASN A 418 8.02 1.51 -23.00
N CYS A 419 7.87 0.39 -22.32
CA CYS A 419 7.46 0.39 -20.91
C CYS A 419 8.63 0.81 -20.02
N GLN A 420 8.49 1.94 -19.34
CA GLN A 420 9.49 2.44 -18.40
C GLN A 420 9.62 1.57 -17.13
N LEU A 421 8.68 0.64 -16.91
CA LEU A 421 8.69 -0.29 -15.77
C LEU A 421 9.46 -1.59 -16.05
N ARG A 422 10.11 -1.68 -17.20
CA ARG A 422 10.85 -2.87 -17.65
C ARG A 422 12.27 -2.97 -17.09
N HIS A 423 12.75 -1.94 -16.39
CA HIS A 423 14.11 -1.86 -15.85
C HIS A 423 14.13 -2.00 -14.35
#